data_b667ec6c981d85c3105c97a3e0205088
#
_entry.id   b667ec6c981d85c3105c97a3e0205088
#
_cell.length_a   1.000
_cell.length_b   1.000
_cell.length_c   1.000
_cell.angle_alpha   90.00
_cell.angle_beta   90.00
_cell.angle_gamma   90.00
#
_symmetry.space_group_name_H-M   'P 1'
#
loop_
_entity.id
_entity.type
_entity.pdbx_description
1 polymer ?
#
loop_
_entity_poly.entity_id
_entity_poly.type
_entity_poly.pdbx_seq_one_letter_code
_entity_poly.pdbx_strand_id
1 'polypeptide(L)'
;VYPVADPTGHATNEELRAMSEAMKRRILEINAEDPTAVFGLWVDDLRCRLGYDWFVAQGIDSARVKVTMLSDGTATYNNFHNYFGDAATAEQNWNDYAAEVEALDWNHGGRYPEIRAPEEFASYTWPYYLSTRPDYRLMLQNSSLMESSCPFIADRLAAMKMESVQPYELLTALPEASKQQFYRMAKFDYARFAGLFDLSPKKNLIIIGTSHSSAASEQQQAAYVERIIQQYGSDYDIFFKPHPADSSSAGYPTGSRG
;
A
#
# COMPACT_ATOMS: atom_id res chain seq x y z
N VAL A 1 11.32 12.07 9.42
CA VAL A 1 9.87 12.12 9.22
C VAL A 1 9.47 13.55 8.95
N TYR A 2 8.93 13.85 7.80
CA TYR A 2 8.45 15.17 7.47
C TYR A 2 7.03 15.34 8.01
N PRO A 3 6.70 16.42 8.69
CA PRO A 3 5.34 16.67 9.17
C PRO A 3 4.41 16.90 7.98
N VAL A 4 3.26 16.28 8.01
CA VAL A 4 2.15 16.54 7.08
C VAL A 4 1.32 17.64 7.69
N ALA A 5 1.14 18.75 6.97
CA ALA A 5 0.41 19.92 7.47
C ALA A 5 -1.12 19.75 7.35
N ASP A 6 -1.58 18.90 6.46
CA ASP A 6 -3.02 18.63 6.28
C ASP A 6 -3.61 17.92 7.51
N PRO A 7 -4.62 18.48 8.17
CA PRO A 7 -5.29 17.87 9.31
C PRO A 7 -5.99 16.55 8.96
N THR A 8 -6.29 16.26 7.69
CA THR A 8 -6.83 14.97 7.22
C THR A 8 -5.75 13.89 7.15
N GLY A 9 -4.48 14.25 7.29
CA GLY A 9 -3.35 13.34 7.19
C GLY A 9 -2.87 13.06 5.76
N HIS A 10 -3.45 13.71 4.76
CA HIS A 10 -2.99 13.63 3.37
C HIS A 10 -1.95 14.72 3.09
N ALA A 11 -0.82 14.33 2.52
CA ALA A 11 0.17 15.29 2.05
C ALA A 11 -0.32 15.99 0.79
N THR A 12 -0.10 17.31 0.72
CA THR A 12 -0.32 18.07 -0.50
C THR A 12 0.71 17.73 -1.57
N ASN A 13 0.41 18.03 -2.84
CA ASN A 13 1.37 17.82 -3.92
C ASN A 13 2.68 18.60 -3.74
N GLU A 14 2.60 19.77 -3.15
CA GLU A 14 3.77 20.58 -2.84
C GLU A 14 4.63 19.93 -1.76
N GLU A 15 4.03 19.44 -0.69
CA GLU A 15 4.73 18.70 0.37
C GLU A 15 5.38 17.42 -0.17
N LEU A 16 4.70 16.66 -1.04
CA LEU A 16 5.25 15.48 -1.66
C LEU A 16 6.44 15.80 -2.57
N ARG A 17 6.38 16.89 -3.34
CA ARG A 17 7.51 17.36 -4.14
C ARG A 17 8.67 17.80 -3.26
N ALA A 18 8.43 18.60 -2.24
CA ALA A 18 9.45 19.07 -1.30
C ALA A 18 10.13 17.88 -0.60
N MET A 19 9.37 16.88 -0.18
CA MET A 19 9.88 15.65 0.42
C MET A 19 10.76 14.87 -0.56
N SER A 20 10.30 14.70 -1.80
CA SER A 20 11.06 14.00 -2.85
C SER A 20 12.40 14.69 -3.13
N GLU A 21 12.39 16.01 -3.28
CA GLU A 21 13.61 16.78 -3.52
C GLU A 21 14.57 16.76 -2.31
N ALA A 22 14.04 16.81 -1.10
CA ALA A 22 14.86 16.69 0.11
C ALA A 22 15.52 15.29 0.20
N MET A 23 14.77 14.24 -0.12
CA MET A 23 15.29 12.86 -0.16
C MET A 23 16.38 12.69 -1.22
N LYS A 24 16.15 13.19 -2.43
CA LYS A 24 17.15 13.18 -3.52
C LYS A 24 18.44 13.89 -3.10
N ARG A 25 18.35 15.11 -2.53
CA ARG A 25 19.53 15.81 -2.02
C ARG A 25 20.28 14.99 -0.99
N ARG A 26 19.56 14.42 -0.02
CA ARG A 26 20.22 13.62 1.03
C ARG A 26 20.92 12.38 0.49
N ILE A 27 20.35 11.73 -0.52
CA ILE A 27 20.99 10.60 -1.21
C ILE A 27 22.29 11.05 -1.87
N LEU A 28 22.29 12.18 -2.56
CA LEU A 28 23.50 12.71 -3.21
C LEU A 28 24.56 13.11 -2.21
N GLU A 29 24.20 13.71 -1.09
CA GLU A 29 25.12 14.02 0.02
C GLU A 29 25.76 12.74 0.55
N ILE A 30 24.97 11.72 0.88
CA ILE A 30 25.47 10.42 1.36
C ILE A 30 26.41 9.79 0.32
N ASN A 31 26.03 9.82 -0.95
CA ASN A 31 26.87 9.26 -2.01
C ASN A 31 28.22 10.00 -2.17
N ALA A 32 28.22 11.31 -1.92
CA ALA A 32 29.44 12.10 -1.94
C ALA A 32 30.33 11.85 -0.71
N GLU A 33 29.72 11.64 0.47
CA GLU A 33 30.41 11.32 1.73
C GLU A 33 30.96 9.87 1.71
N ASP A 34 30.17 8.92 1.18
CA ASP A 34 30.53 7.49 1.07
C ASP A 34 30.10 6.92 -0.29
N PRO A 35 31.03 6.86 -1.25
CA PRO A 35 30.79 6.29 -2.58
C PRO A 35 30.46 4.78 -2.57
N THR A 36 30.58 4.11 -1.42
CA THR A 36 30.25 2.69 -1.26
C THR A 36 28.91 2.45 -0.60
N ALA A 37 28.25 3.49 -0.12
CA ALA A 37 26.94 3.37 0.56
C ALA A 37 25.92 2.64 -0.29
N VAL A 38 25.17 1.72 0.33
CA VAL A 38 24.07 1.00 -0.29
C VAL A 38 22.74 1.66 0.11
N PHE A 39 21.90 1.92 -0.87
CA PHE A 39 20.61 2.57 -0.69
C PHE A 39 19.49 1.54 -0.67
N GLY A 40 18.80 1.40 0.45
CA GLY A 40 17.59 0.60 0.59
C GLY A 40 16.35 1.50 0.52
N LEU A 41 15.55 1.34 -0.51
CA LEU A 41 14.30 2.07 -0.69
C LEU A 41 13.13 1.18 -0.32
N TRP A 42 12.24 1.69 0.54
CA TRP A 42 10.98 1.06 0.90
C TRP A 42 9.85 1.97 0.44
N VAL A 43 9.10 1.52 -0.54
CA VAL A 43 8.09 2.32 -1.23
C VAL A 43 6.80 1.52 -1.39
N ASP A 44 5.66 2.20 -1.52
CA ASP A 44 4.44 1.49 -1.88
C ASP A 44 4.44 1.07 -3.37
N ASP A 45 3.72 0.00 -3.70
CA ASP A 45 3.66 -0.58 -5.03
C ASP A 45 2.96 0.31 -6.07
N LEU A 46 2.12 1.21 -5.61
CA LEU A 46 1.36 2.13 -6.49
C LEU A 46 2.19 3.34 -6.90
N ARG A 47 3.23 3.67 -6.11
CA ARG A 47 3.85 5.00 -6.18
C ARG A 47 5.38 4.97 -6.16
N CYS A 48 5.98 3.90 -6.65
CA CYS A 48 7.43 3.76 -6.76
C CYS A 48 8.00 4.70 -7.82
N ARG A 49 8.33 5.94 -7.43
CA ARG A 49 8.80 6.99 -8.36
C ARG A 49 10.22 7.44 -8.16
N LEU A 50 10.81 7.18 -7.03
CA LEU A 50 12.22 7.26 -6.90
C LEU A 50 12.80 5.93 -7.35
N GLY A 51 12.73 5.71 -8.66
CA GLY A 51 13.16 4.46 -9.26
C GLY A 51 14.65 4.41 -9.46
N TYR A 52 15.10 3.22 -9.72
CA TYR A 52 16.41 2.82 -10.13
C TYR A 52 17.04 3.76 -11.20
N ASP A 53 16.26 4.15 -12.21
CA ASP A 53 16.73 4.97 -13.32
C ASP A 53 17.19 6.37 -12.86
N TRP A 54 16.58 6.92 -11.82
CA TRP A 54 17.06 8.17 -11.24
C TRP A 54 18.47 8.02 -10.63
N PHE A 55 18.73 6.93 -9.91
CA PHE A 55 20.06 6.69 -9.32
C PHE A 55 21.13 6.53 -10.40
N VAL A 56 20.83 5.76 -11.44
CA VAL A 56 21.73 5.58 -12.58
C VAL A 56 22.01 6.91 -13.28
N ALA A 57 20.99 7.74 -13.48
CA ALA A 57 21.13 9.08 -14.06
C ALA A 57 22.01 10.03 -13.20
N GLN A 58 22.11 9.76 -11.88
CA GLN A 58 23.02 10.47 -10.98
C GLN A 58 24.43 9.83 -10.90
N GLY A 59 24.73 8.83 -11.71
CA GLY A 59 25.99 8.12 -11.68
C GLY A 59 26.17 7.16 -10.49
N ILE A 60 25.08 6.82 -9.80
CA ILE A 60 25.10 5.85 -8.70
C ILE A 60 24.95 4.45 -9.30
N ASP A 61 25.89 3.55 -8.98
CA ASP A 61 25.86 2.17 -9.46
C ASP A 61 24.57 1.47 -9.01
N SER A 62 23.88 0.90 -9.97
CA SER A 62 22.64 0.17 -9.77
C SER A 62 22.76 -0.99 -8.76
N ALA A 63 23.92 -1.65 -8.68
CA ALA A 63 24.17 -2.71 -7.71
C ALA A 63 24.07 -2.23 -6.24
N ARG A 64 24.18 -0.93 -6.04
CA ARG A 64 24.07 -0.27 -4.73
C ARG A 64 22.64 0.14 -4.36
N VAL A 65 21.66 -0.06 -5.27
CA VAL A 65 20.27 0.32 -5.05
C VAL A 65 19.40 -0.92 -4.87
N LYS A 66 18.77 -1.04 -3.73
CA LYS A 66 17.84 -2.14 -3.38
C LYS A 66 16.46 -1.57 -3.16
N VAL A 67 15.49 -1.99 -3.95
CA VAL A 67 14.11 -1.51 -3.85
C VAL A 67 13.20 -2.61 -3.32
N THR A 68 12.50 -2.30 -2.22
CA THR A 68 11.46 -3.15 -1.66
C THR A 68 10.14 -2.40 -1.79
N MET A 69 9.24 -2.93 -2.59
CA MET A 69 7.88 -2.43 -2.71
C MET A 69 6.99 -3.10 -1.68
N LEU A 70 6.10 -2.33 -1.10
CA LEU A 70 5.12 -2.80 -0.12
C LEU A 70 3.74 -2.76 -0.78
N SER A 71 3.02 -3.86 -0.70
CA SER A 71 1.67 -3.95 -1.23
C SER A 71 0.72 -2.96 -0.56
N ASP A 72 -0.12 -2.28 -1.34
CA ASP A 72 -1.23 -1.44 -0.87
C ASP A 72 -2.44 -2.28 -0.39
N GLY A 73 -2.25 -3.57 -0.18
CA GLY A 73 -3.29 -4.50 0.28
C GLY A 73 -4.06 -5.13 -0.88
N THR A 74 -5.39 -5.18 -0.78
CA THR A 74 -6.23 -5.86 -1.79
C THR A 74 -6.18 -5.22 -3.17
N ALA A 75 -5.87 -3.93 -3.25
CA ALA A 75 -5.75 -3.21 -4.52
C ALA A 75 -4.63 -3.80 -5.40
N THR A 76 -3.51 -4.18 -4.81
CA THR A 76 -2.39 -4.82 -5.54
C THR A 76 -2.85 -6.06 -6.30
N TYR A 77 -3.59 -6.96 -5.64
CA TYR A 77 -4.09 -8.20 -6.26
C TYR A 77 -5.19 -7.91 -7.28
N ASN A 78 -6.18 -7.10 -6.91
CA ASN A 78 -7.32 -6.80 -7.77
C ASN A 78 -6.88 -6.15 -9.08
N ASN A 79 -5.96 -5.20 -9.01
CA ASN A 79 -5.47 -4.52 -10.21
C ASN A 79 -4.66 -5.45 -11.10
N PHE A 80 -3.84 -6.30 -10.50
CA PHE A 80 -3.12 -7.31 -11.27
C PHE A 80 -4.09 -8.24 -12.02
N HIS A 81 -5.09 -8.77 -11.34
CA HIS A 81 -6.08 -9.66 -11.94
C HIS A 81 -6.97 -8.96 -12.97
N ASN A 82 -7.34 -7.70 -12.74
CA ASN A 82 -8.13 -6.92 -13.70
C ASN A 82 -7.38 -6.69 -15.01
N TYR A 83 -6.06 -6.50 -14.95
CA TYR A 83 -5.25 -6.24 -16.15
C TYR A 83 -4.74 -7.51 -16.82
N PHE A 84 -4.39 -8.53 -16.03
CA PHE A 84 -3.64 -9.69 -16.50
C PHE A 84 -4.31 -11.03 -16.18
N GLY A 85 -5.53 -11.03 -15.66
CA GLY A 85 -6.24 -12.25 -15.29
C GLY A 85 -6.95 -12.95 -16.46
N ASP A 86 -7.36 -12.22 -17.49
CA ASP A 86 -7.99 -12.79 -18.68
C ASP A 86 -6.92 -13.34 -19.63
N ALA A 87 -6.85 -14.66 -19.75
CA ALA A 87 -5.86 -15.34 -20.58
C ALA A 87 -5.90 -14.94 -22.06
N ALA A 88 -7.05 -14.50 -22.57
CA ALA A 88 -7.22 -14.10 -23.97
C ALA A 88 -6.56 -12.74 -24.29
N THR A 89 -6.46 -11.87 -23.29
CA THR A 89 -5.97 -10.50 -23.47
C THR A 89 -4.70 -10.18 -22.68
N ALA A 90 -4.33 -11.03 -21.73
CA ALA A 90 -3.27 -10.74 -20.76
C ALA A 90 -1.91 -10.45 -21.39
N GLU A 91 -1.54 -11.15 -22.47
CA GLU A 91 -0.26 -10.91 -23.16
C GLU A 91 -0.26 -9.55 -23.87
N GLN A 92 -1.35 -9.20 -24.57
CA GLN A 92 -1.47 -7.89 -25.21
C GLN A 92 -1.49 -6.77 -24.17
N ASN A 93 -2.28 -6.93 -23.11
CA ASN A 93 -2.35 -5.97 -22.01
C ASN A 93 -0.98 -5.75 -21.36
N TRP A 94 -0.18 -6.81 -21.21
CA TRP A 94 1.18 -6.67 -20.69
C TRP A 94 2.09 -5.85 -21.59
N ASN A 95 2.03 -6.08 -22.90
CA ASN A 95 2.87 -5.38 -23.84
C ASN A 95 2.50 -3.87 -23.91
N ASP A 96 1.22 -3.56 -23.91
CA ASP A 96 0.73 -2.18 -23.88
C ASP A 96 1.12 -1.49 -22.57
N TYR A 97 0.92 -2.16 -21.44
CA TYR A 97 1.33 -1.69 -20.12
C TYR A 97 2.84 -1.43 -20.03
N ALA A 98 3.67 -2.35 -20.51
CA ALA A 98 5.11 -2.18 -20.48
C ALA A 98 5.55 -0.97 -21.31
N ALA A 99 4.96 -0.77 -22.50
CA ALA A 99 5.24 0.37 -23.34
C ALA A 99 4.82 1.70 -22.68
N GLU A 100 3.67 1.74 -21.99
CA GLU A 100 3.23 2.90 -21.22
C GLU A 100 4.20 3.22 -20.07
N VAL A 101 4.62 2.20 -19.29
CA VAL A 101 5.56 2.40 -18.18
C VAL A 101 6.93 2.88 -18.69
N GLU A 102 7.42 2.34 -19.80
CA GLU A 102 8.67 2.77 -20.41
C GLU A 102 8.62 4.22 -20.92
N ALA A 103 7.46 4.66 -21.38
CA ALA A 103 7.27 6.03 -21.84
C ALA A 103 7.19 7.06 -20.69
N LEU A 104 7.05 6.63 -19.43
CA LEU A 104 6.98 7.53 -18.29
C LEU A 104 8.35 8.16 -18.01
N ASP A 105 8.36 9.48 -17.87
CA ASP A 105 9.54 10.20 -17.44
C ASP A 105 9.71 10.16 -15.92
N TRP A 106 10.42 9.15 -15.44
CA TRP A 106 10.69 8.93 -14.03
C TRP A 106 11.69 9.91 -13.41
N ASN A 107 12.42 10.67 -14.22
CA ASN A 107 13.39 11.66 -13.73
C ASN A 107 12.72 12.91 -13.20
N HIS A 108 11.50 13.18 -13.61
CA HIS A 108 10.71 14.31 -13.14
C HIS A 108 9.81 13.88 -11.99
N GLY A 109 10.31 13.96 -10.76
CA GLY A 109 9.54 13.69 -9.53
C GLY A 109 8.28 14.54 -9.34
N GLY A 110 7.82 15.23 -10.38
CA GLY A 110 6.69 16.13 -10.39
C GLY A 110 5.35 15.53 -10.82
N ARG A 111 5.32 14.30 -11.32
CA ARG A 111 4.07 13.68 -11.82
C ARG A 111 3.29 12.91 -10.77
N TYR A 112 3.61 13.04 -9.53
CA TYR A 112 3.08 12.21 -8.48
C TYR A 112 1.55 12.14 -8.35
N PRO A 113 0.74 13.14 -8.56
CA PRO A 113 -0.72 13.01 -8.60
C PRO A 113 -1.30 12.91 -10.00
N GLU A 114 -0.52 13.28 -11.01
CA GLU A 114 -0.98 13.41 -12.39
C GLU A 114 -1.08 12.06 -13.11
N ILE A 115 -0.45 11.01 -12.58
CA ILE A 115 -0.53 9.64 -13.11
C ILE A 115 -1.76 8.89 -12.54
N ARG A 116 -2.61 9.53 -11.81
CA ARG A 116 -3.87 8.97 -11.38
C ARG A 116 -5.00 9.22 -12.38
N ALA A 117 -4.81 8.86 -13.65
CA ALA A 117 -5.97 8.49 -14.44
C ALA A 117 -6.34 7.07 -13.99
N PRO A 118 -7.53 6.83 -13.42
CA PRO A 118 -7.95 5.51 -12.92
C PRO A 118 -8.00 4.44 -14.01
N GLU A 119 -7.80 4.80 -15.26
CA GLU A 119 -7.95 4.00 -16.46
C GLU A 119 -6.61 3.66 -17.12
N GLU A 120 -5.47 4.16 -16.59
CA GLU A 120 -4.16 3.92 -17.17
C GLU A 120 -3.43 2.77 -16.44
N PHE A 121 -3.04 1.76 -17.21
CA PHE A 121 -2.22 0.64 -16.76
C PHE A 121 -0.96 1.09 -16.00
N ALA A 122 -0.37 2.19 -16.43
CA ALA A 122 0.84 2.77 -15.85
C ALA A 122 0.67 3.32 -14.42
N SER A 123 -0.53 3.31 -13.84
CA SER A 123 -0.74 3.64 -12.44
C SER A 123 -0.08 2.62 -11.49
N TYR A 124 0.13 1.40 -11.98
CA TYR A 124 0.70 0.28 -11.22
C TYR A 124 2.01 -0.15 -11.86
N THR A 125 3.10 0.27 -11.32
CA THR A 125 4.41 0.08 -11.94
C THR A 125 5.17 -1.14 -11.43
N TRP A 126 4.72 -1.75 -10.33
CA TRP A 126 5.42 -2.85 -9.70
C TRP A 126 5.61 -4.08 -10.60
N PRO A 127 4.63 -4.51 -11.45
CA PRO A 127 4.84 -5.69 -12.29
C PRO A 127 5.97 -5.48 -13.30
N TYR A 128 6.05 -4.30 -13.90
CA TYR A 128 7.12 -3.94 -14.82
C TYR A 128 8.48 -3.98 -14.13
N TYR A 129 8.64 -3.31 -13.00
CA TYR A 129 9.93 -3.25 -12.30
C TYR A 129 10.37 -4.60 -11.76
N LEU A 130 9.47 -5.41 -11.22
CA LEU A 130 9.81 -6.75 -10.76
C LEU A 130 10.26 -7.67 -11.90
N SER A 131 9.74 -7.47 -13.12
CA SER A 131 10.10 -8.27 -14.29
C SER A 131 11.39 -7.81 -14.97
N THR A 132 11.76 -6.52 -14.82
CA THR A 132 12.87 -5.90 -15.56
C THR A 132 14.05 -5.52 -14.67
N ARG A 133 13.89 -5.46 -13.35
CA ARG A 133 14.92 -5.02 -12.40
C ARG A 133 15.21 -6.12 -11.38
N PRO A 134 16.37 -6.78 -11.46
CA PRO A 134 16.69 -7.96 -10.62
C PRO A 134 16.83 -7.63 -9.13
N ASP A 135 17.05 -6.36 -8.78
CA ASP A 135 17.20 -5.90 -7.39
C ASP A 135 15.89 -5.42 -6.75
N TYR A 136 14.78 -5.42 -7.50
CA TYR A 136 13.45 -5.11 -6.98
C TYR A 136 12.80 -6.34 -6.37
N ARG A 137 12.05 -6.15 -5.31
CA ARG A 137 11.20 -7.16 -4.69
C ARG A 137 9.90 -6.54 -4.20
N LEU A 138 8.87 -7.35 -4.10
CA LEU A 138 7.55 -6.96 -3.58
C LEU A 138 7.22 -7.80 -2.35
N MET A 139 6.83 -7.13 -1.26
CA MET A 139 6.28 -7.76 -0.07
C MET A 139 4.76 -7.64 -0.08
N LEU A 140 4.09 -8.78 0.02
CA LEU A 140 2.62 -8.87 0.08
C LEU A 140 2.20 -9.74 1.27
N GLN A 141 0.90 -9.70 1.62
CA GLN A 141 0.38 -10.60 2.65
C GLN A 141 0.36 -12.06 2.21
N ASN A 142 0.05 -12.31 0.94
CA ASN A 142 0.01 -13.66 0.40
C ASN A 142 0.41 -13.67 -1.09
N SER A 143 1.66 -14.02 -1.37
CA SER A 143 2.18 -14.09 -2.74
C SER A 143 1.53 -15.21 -3.57
N SER A 144 0.94 -16.24 -2.93
CA SER A 144 0.27 -17.31 -3.67
C SER A 144 -1.03 -16.87 -4.34
N LEU A 145 -1.57 -15.70 -3.99
CA LEU A 145 -2.72 -15.12 -4.68
C LEU A 145 -2.33 -14.42 -5.99
N MET A 146 -1.02 -14.25 -6.25
CA MET A 146 -0.51 -13.73 -7.52
C MET A 146 -0.27 -14.89 -8.49
N GLU A 147 -1.36 -15.34 -9.10
CA GLU A 147 -1.34 -16.44 -10.08
C GLU A 147 -2.03 -16.00 -11.38
N SER A 148 -1.71 -16.67 -12.48
CA SER A 148 -2.36 -16.47 -13.77
C SER A 148 -2.49 -17.77 -14.53
N SER A 149 -3.63 -17.95 -15.19
CA SER A 149 -3.86 -19.04 -16.13
C SER A 149 -3.22 -18.78 -17.50
N CYS A 150 -2.77 -17.58 -17.78
CA CYS A 150 -2.02 -17.23 -18.99
C CYS A 150 -0.56 -17.65 -18.83
N PRO A 151 -0.02 -18.59 -19.64
CA PRO A 151 1.37 -19.05 -19.50
C PRO A 151 2.39 -17.92 -19.58
N PHE A 152 2.18 -16.96 -20.47
CA PHE A 152 3.04 -15.80 -20.63
C PHE A 152 3.15 -14.94 -19.34
N ILE A 153 2.05 -14.78 -18.61
CA ILE A 153 2.04 -14.07 -17.33
C ILE A 153 2.59 -14.93 -16.21
N ALA A 154 2.23 -16.24 -16.19
CA ALA A 154 2.72 -17.18 -15.19
C ALA A 154 4.26 -17.27 -15.19
N ASP A 155 4.88 -17.32 -16.35
CA ASP A 155 6.34 -17.33 -16.50
C ASP A 155 6.99 -16.05 -15.93
N ARG A 156 6.35 -14.90 -16.15
CA ARG A 156 6.83 -13.63 -15.56
C ARG A 156 6.69 -13.60 -14.06
N LEU A 157 5.55 -14.03 -13.53
CA LEU A 157 5.33 -14.11 -12.08
C LEU A 157 6.36 -15.02 -11.42
N ALA A 158 6.70 -16.15 -12.04
CA ALA A 158 7.70 -17.08 -11.52
C ALA A 158 9.11 -16.48 -11.45
N ALA A 159 9.42 -15.52 -12.32
CA ALA A 159 10.69 -14.80 -12.31
C ALA A 159 10.73 -13.62 -11.32
N MET A 160 9.59 -13.15 -10.83
CA MET A 160 9.49 -12.01 -9.92
C MET A 160 9.85 -12.39 -8.48
N LYS A 161 10.56 -11.49 -7.79
CA LYS A 161 10.85 -11.65 -6.36
C LYS A 161 9.69 -11.14 -5.52
N MET A 162 8.78 -12.05 -5.16
CA MET A 162 7.65 -11.76 -4.28
C MET A 162 7.80 -12.54 -2.98
N GLU A 163 7.58 -11.86 -1.86
CA GLU A 163 7.70 -12.43 -0.52
C GLU A 163 6.37 -12.27 0.22
N SER A 164 5.87 -13.38 0.80
CA SER A 164 4.72 -13.31 1.71
C SER A 164 5.18 -12.81 3.08
N VAL A 165 4.52 -11.76 3.58
CA VAL A 165 4.81 -11.16 4.87
C VAL A 165 3.52 -11.01 5.66
N GLN A 166 3.51 -11.52 6.90
CA GLN A 166 2.38 -11.37 7.81
C GLN A 166 2.66 -10.21 8.79
N PRO A 167 2.11 -9.02 8.56
CA PRO A 167 2.42 -7.84 9.38
C PRO A 167 2.09 -8.03 10.86
N TYR A 168 1.03 -8.79 11.16
CA TYR A 168 0.64 -9.09 12.53
C TYR A 168 1.68 -9.96 13.24
N GLU A 169 2.18 -11.00 12.57
CA GLU A 169 3.22 -11.87 13.12
C GLU A 169 4.52 -11.10 13.37
N LEU A 170 4.91 -10.26 12.40
CA LEU A 170 6.06 -9.38 12.57
C LEU A 170 5.90 -8.44 13.76
N LEU A 171 4.74 -7.79 13.89
CA LEU A 171 4.48 -6.89 15.00
C LEU A 171 4.50 -7.62 16.34
N THR A 172 3.87 -8.79 16.42
CA THR A 172 3.85 -9.59 17.67
C THR A 172 5.22 -10.10 18.07
N ALA A 173 6.09 -10.37 17.11
CA ALA A 173 7.46 -10.82 17.34
C ALA A 173 8.42 -9.69 17.79
N LEU A 174 8.03 -8.41 17.64
CA LEU A 174 8.88 -7.29 18.06
C LEU A 174 9.07 -7.26 19.59
N PRO A 175 10.27 -6.85 20.07
CA PRO A 175 10.45 -6.47 21.47
C PRO A 175 9.45 -5.37 21.87
N GLU A 176 9.02 -5.37 23.14
CA GLU A 176 7.99 -4.44 23.61
C GLU A 176 8.34 -2.97 23.36
N ALA A 177 9.60 -2.58 23.57
CA ALA A 177 10.06 -1.22 23.28
C ALA A 177 9.85 -0.82 21.80
N SER A 178 10.07 -1.77 20.88
CA SER A 178 9.86 -1.55 19.44
C SER A 178 8.39 -1.50 19.08
N LYS A 179 7.52 -2.29 19.72
CA LYS A 179 6.06 -2.19 19.58
C LYS A 179 5.57 -0.82 20.00
N GLN A 180 6.02 -0.32 21.15
CA GLN A 180 5.66 1.00 21.65
C GLN A 180 6.15 2.12 20.72
N GLN A 181 7.32 1.96 20.12
CA GLN A 181 7.81 2.89 19.11
C GLN A 181 6.91 2.86 17.84
N PHE A 182 6.55 1.66 17.38
CA PHE A 182 5.64 1.48 16.24
C PHE A 182 4.28 2.14 16.52
N TYR A 183 3.67 1.92 17.68
CA TYR A 183 2.39 2.54 18.05
C TYR A 183 2.48 4.06 18.07
N ARG A 184 3.56 4.64 18.61
CA ARG A 184 3.78 6.10 18.56
C ARG A 184 3.92 6.63 17.14
N MET A 185 4.65 5.92 16.27
CA MET A 185 4.81 6.31 14.87
C MET A 185 3.49 6.23 14.09
N ALA A 186 2.71 5.19 14.35
CA ALA A 186 1.38 4.99 13.77
C ALA A 186 0.31 5.91 14.39
N LYS A 187 0.64 6.71 15.41
CA LYS A 187 -0.30 7.50 16.21
C LYS A 187 -1.44 6.65 16.78
N PHE A 188 -1.13 5.39 17.14
CA PHE A 188 -2.09 4.42 17.65
C PHE A 188 -2.06 4.39 19.18
N ASP A 189 -3.17 4.76 19.81
CA ASP A 189 -3.33 4.68 21.26
C ASP A 189 -3.78 3.26 21.67
N TYR A 190 -2.81 2.38 21.83
CA TYR A 190 -3.05 0.99 22.23
C TYR A 190 -3.79 0.88 23.57
N ALA A 191 -3.47 1.73 24.55
CA ALA A 191 -4.08 1.66 25.88
C ALA A 191 -5.58 1.98 25.81
N ARG A 192 -5.96 2.96 25.00
CA ARG A 192 -7.37 3.28 24.76
C ARG A 192 -8.12 2.11 24.14
N PHE A 193 -7.52 1.44 23.15
CA PHE A 193 -8.16 0.31 22.48
C PHE A 193 -8.21 -0.95 23.34
N ALA A 194 -7.14 -1.28 24.08
CA ALA A 194 -7.11 -2.43 24.96
C ALA A 194 -8.26 -2.39 26.00
N GLY A 195 -8.53 -1.21 26.58
CA GLY A 195 -9.64 -1.04 27.52
C GLY A 195 -11.04 -1.22 26.92
N LEU A 196 -11.19 -1.10 25.59
CA LEU A 196 -12.49 -1.31 24.93
C LEU A 196 -12.84 -2.79 24.75
N PHE A 197 -11.83 -3.66 24.61
CA PHE A 197 -12.05 -5.07 24.31
C PHE A 197 -12.27 -5.94 25.55
N ASP A 198 -11.98 -5.43 26.76
CA ASP A 198 -12.10 -6.16 28.01
C ASP A 198 -13.40 -5.85 28.80
N LEU A 199 -14.34 -5.14 28.19
CA LEU A 199 -15.55 -4.65 28.88
C LEU A 199 -16.64 -5.71 29.07
N SER A 200 -16.55 -6.86 28.44
CA SER A 200 -17.59 -7.88 28.40
C SER A 200 -17.00 -9.28 28.27
N PRO A 201 -17.65 -10.33 28.79
CA PRO A 201 -17.23 -11.72 28.59
C PRO A 201 -17.51 -12.23 27.17
N LYS A 202 -18.18 -11.44 26.33
CA LYS A 202 -18.44 -11.81 24.93
C LYS A 202 -17.16 -11.75 24.11
N LYS A 203 -17.13 -12.50 23.02
CA LYS A 203 -16.07 -12.38 22.00
C LYS A 203 -16.22 -11.06 21.23
N ASN A 204 -15.11 -10.52 20.80
CA ASN A 204 -15.10 -9.31 19.99
C ASN A 204 -15.22 -9.65 18.49
N LEU A 205 -16.09 -8.94 17.78
CA LEU A 205 -16.21 -8.96 16.32
C LEU A 205 -15.93 -7.57 15.77
N ILE A 206 -14.89 -7.45 14.95
CA ILE A 206 -14.52 -6.17 14.33
C ILE A 206 -14.95 -6.18 12.88
N ILE A 207 -15.80 -5.22 12.50
CA ILE A 207 -16.18 -4.97 11.10
C ILE A 207 -15.27 -3.86 10.58
N ILE A 208 -14.55 -4.14 9.51
CA ILE A 208 -13.68 -3.15 8.84
C ILE A 208 -14.48 -2.56 7.69
N GLY A 209 -14.75 -1.25 7.78
CA GLY A 209 -15.41 -0.49 6.72
C GLY A 209 -14.52 -0.25 5.51
N THR A 210 -15.15 -0.03 4.37
CA THR A 210 -14.48 0.38 3.12
C THR A 210 -14.82 1.83 2.81
N SER A 211 -14.02 2.47 1.96
CA SER A 211 -14.34 3.81 1.44
C SER A 211 -15.56 3.76 0.53
N HIS A 212 -16.32 4.86 0.52
CA HIS A 212 -17.51 4.98 -0.29
C HIS A 212 -17.28 5.90 -1.48
N SER A 213 -17.71 5.45 -2.65
CA SER A 213 -17.75 6.26 -3.88
C SER A 213 -19.06 7.01 -4.06
N SER A 214 -20.09 6.67 -3.25
CA SER A 214 -21.43 7.28 -3.33
C SER A 214 -22.22 7.09 -2.05
N ALA A 215 -23.25 7.93 -1.84
CA ALA A 215 -24.20 7.78 -0.75
C ALA A 215 -24.94 6.42 -0.78
N ALA A 216 -25.16 5.84 -1.95
CA ALA A 216 -25.77 4.52 -2.09
C ALA A 216 -24.86 3.42 -1.53
N SER A 217 -23.55 3.48 -1.77
CA SER A 217 -22.60 2.51 -1.21
C SER A 217 -22.48 2.63 0.31
N GLU A 218 -22.54 3.86 0.85
CA GLU A 218 -22.59 4.11 2.28
C GLU A 218 -23.81 3.48 2.93
N GLN A 219 -25.02 3.67 2.33
CA GLN A 219 -26.26 3.06 2.81
C GLN A 219 -26.20 1.52 2.77
N GLN A 220 -25.62 0.94 1.74
CA GLN A 220 -25.44 -0.51 1.66
C GLN A 220 -24.52 -1.03 2.76
N GLN A 221 -23.44 -0.36 3.05
CA GLN A 221 -22.54 -0.73 4.16
C GLN A 221 -23.25 -0.62 5.50
N ALA A 222 -23.98 0.46 5.75
CA ALA A 222 -24.76 0.64 6.98
C ALA A 222 -25.78 -0.50 7.18
N ALA A 223 -26.55 -0.84 6.14
CA ALA A 223 -27.48 -1.95 6.17
C ALA A 223 -26.82 -3.32 6.39
N TYR A 224 -25.59 -3.49 5.89
CA TYR A 224 -24.80 -4.70 6.11
C TYR A 224 -24.33 -4.79 7.57
N VAL A 225 -23.84 -3.70 8.14
CA VAL A 225 -23.44 -3.61 9.56
C VAL A 225 -24.63 -3.90 10.46
N GLU A 226 -25.81 -3.33 10.17
CA GLU A 226 -27.03 -3.58 10.94
C GLU A 226 -27.45 -5.05 10.94
N ARG A 227 -27.37 -5.74 9.79
CA ARG A 227 -27.62 -7.18 9.71
C ARG A 227 -26.65 -8.00 10.57
N ILE A 228 -25.36 -7.64 10.57
CA ILE A 228 -24.37 -8.31 11.41
C ILE A 228 -24.70 -8.10 12.90
N ILE A 229 -25.07 -6.90 13.31
CA ILE A 229 -25.48 -6.61 14.69
C ILE A 229 -26.70 -7.44 15.08
N GLN A 230 -27.71 -7.52 14.23
CA GLN A 230 -28.89 -8.33 14.46
C GLN A 230 -28.58 -9.82 14.58
N GLN A 231 -27.66 -10.33 13.75
CA GLN A 231 -27.32 -11.74 13.70
C GLN A 231 -26.39 -12.17 14.84
N TYR A 232 -25.42 -11.35 15.21
CA TYR A 232 -24.33 -11.75 16.10
C TYR A 232 -24.26 -10.96 17.42
N GLY A 233 -25.05 -9.93 17.60
CA GLY A 233 -24.96 -9.04 18.78
C GLY A 233 -25.30 -9.71 20.09
N SER A 234 -26.00 -10.89 20.10
CA SER A 234 -26.20 -11.69 21.31
C SER A 234 -24.90 -12.31 21.82
N ASP A 235 -24.01 -12.74 20.93
CA ASP A 235 -22.84 -13.56 21.24
C ASP A 235 -21.52 -12.78 21.19
N TYR A 236 -21.52 -11.63 20.48
CA TYR A 236 -20.34 -10.82 20.26
C TYR A 236 -20.54 -9.36 20.69
N ASP A 237 -19.49 -8.75 21.19
CA ASP A 237 -19.34 -7.29 21.19
C ASP A 237 -18.86 -6.87 19.80
N ILE A 238 -19.65 -6.03 19.13
CA ILE A 238 -19.42 -5.66 17.73
C ILE A 238 -18.82 -4.25 17.69
N PHE A 239 -17.66 -4.17 17.05
CA PHE A 239 -16.93 -2.92 16.80
C PHE A 239 -16.92 -2.64 15.32
N PHE A 240 -17.19 -1.39 14.95
CA PHE A 240 -17.05 -0.93 13.58
C PHE A 240 -15.86 0.02 13.47
N LYS A 241 -14.92 -0.30 12.56
CA LYS A 241 -13.81 0.58 12.21
C LYS A 241 -14.09 1.18 10.84
N PRO A 242 -14.45 2.48 10.74
CA PRO A 242 -14.64 3.13 9.44
C PRO A 242 -13.35 3.19 8.64
N HIS A 243 -13.49 3.35 7.33
CA HIS A 243 -12.33 3.60 6.48
C HIS A 243 -11.69 4.95 6.84
N PRO A 244 -10.35 5.09 6.81
CA PRO A 244 -9.68 6.35 7.18
C PRO A 244 -10.10 7.57 6.34
N ALA A 245 -10.57 7.36 5.11
CA ALA A 245 -11.06 8.42 4.24
C ALA A 245 -12.52 8.85 4.53
N ASP A 246 -13.25 8.10 5.37
CA ASP A 246 -14.62 8.44 5.73
C ASP A 246 -14.62 9.41 6.92
N SER A 247 -14.92 10.66 6.66
CA SER A 247 -15.01 11.71 7.68
C SER A 247 -16.34 11.70 8.47
N SER A 248 -17.34 10.93 8.03
CA SER A 248 -18.66 10.87 8.66
C SER A 248 -18.93 9.48 9.27
N SER A 249 -18.77 9.36 10.58
CA SER A 249 -19.32 8.22 11.35
C SER A 249 -20.81 8.37 11.65
N ALA A 250 -21.50 9.37 11.08
CA ALA A 250 -22.83 9.82 11.48
C ALA A 250 -23.97 8.90 11.03
N GLY A 251 -23.72 7.88 10.21
CA GLY A 251 -24.76 7.01 9.65
C GLY A 251 -24.81 5.59 10.21
N TYR A 252 -23.91 5.21 11.11
CA TYR A 252 -23.87 3.83 11.60
C TYR A 252 -24.71 3.60 12.85
N PRO A 253 -25.34 2.40 12.99
CA PRO A 253 -26.22 2.10 14.11
C PRO A 253 -25.54 2.30 15.47
N THR A 254 -26.18 2.98 16.39
CA THR A 254 -25.67 3.31 17.74
C THR A 254 -25.52 2.10 18.68
N GLY A 255 -25.81 0.89 18.22
CA GLY A 255 -25.53 -0.37 18.93
C GLY A 255 -24.12 -0.90 18.70
N SER A 256 -23.40 -0.34 17.72
CA SER A 256 -21.98 -0.57 17.54
C SER A 256 -21.21 0.40 18.42
N ARG A 257 -20.42 -0.10 19.36
CA ARG A 257 -19.47 0.74 20.09
C ARG A 257 -18.40 1.21 19.10
N GLY A 258 -18.45 2.48 18.74
CA GLY A 258 -17.47 3.14 17.88
C GLY A 258 -16.18 3.50 18.62
#